data_99c6f86d200d7ff0d75003355b1f2421
#
_entry.id   99c6f86d200d7ff0d75003355b1f2421
#
_cell.length_a   1.000
_cell.length_b   1.000
_cell.length_c   1.000
_cell.angle_alpha   90.00
_cell.angle_beta   90.00
_cell.angle_gamma   90.00
#
_symmetry.space_group_name_H-M   'P 1'
#
loop_
_entity.id
_entity.type
_entity.pdbx_description
1 polymer ?
#
loop_
_entity_poly.entity_id
_entity_poly.type
_entity_poly.pdbx_seq_one_letter_code
_entity_poly.pdbx_strand_id
1 'polypeptide(L)'
;MRAGMLALAMGLLLPRFLPELPAAWALIVLGMLGLLCLLRPASRPLAWLCFGLLWASLQMQAVLDGGLASETDGRTFWLEGQVLGLPAAQDGVVRFELGDIRSRLAGLPPRLRLAWYGGPQLRAGERWRLAARLKRPHGPVNPHSFDHEAWLLAHHIGATGTVKTGERLQEAVGAGSWRDRLRARLLAAEAQGRQGATAALVVGDSSGLSPTDWRILQDTGTVHLM
;
A
#
# COMPACT_ATOMS: atom_id res chain seq x y z
N MET A 1 27.92 -2.13 23.25
CA MET A 1 26.86 -2.62 22.36
C MET A 1 25.51 -1.92 22.60
N ARG A 2 25.01 -1.83 23.85
CA ARG A 2 23.68 -1.22 24.14
C ARG A 2 23.54 0.25 23.69
N ALA A 3 24.58 1.08 23.92
CA ALA A 3 24.56 2.48 23.50
C ALA A 3 24.46 2.67 21.96
N GLY A 4 25.11 1.82 21.17
CA GLY A 4 25.01 1.87 19.71
C GLY A 4 23.63 1.48 19.18
N MET A 5 22.97 0.47 19.78
CA MET A 5 21.61 0.07 19.41
C MET A 5 20.60 1.16 19.72
N LEU A 6 20.71 1.82 20.88
CA LEU A 6 19.86 2.95 21.25
C LEU A 6 20.07 4.14 20.31
N ALA A 7 21.32 4.45 19.97
CA ALA A 7 21.67 5.52 19.05
C ALA A 7 21.10 5.25 17.63
N LEU A 8 21.22 4.02 17.14
CA LEU A 8 20.60 3.62 15.86
C LEU A 8 19.08 3.79 15.88
N ALA A 9 18.43 3.29 16.92
CA ALA A 9 16.98 3.42 17.08
C ALA A 9 16.53 4.89 17.14
N MET A 10 17.27 5.74 17.85
CA MET A 10 17.03 7.18 17.84
C MET A 10 17.20 7.78 16.45
N GLY A 11 18.26 7.41 15.72
CA GLY A 11 18.49 7.86 14.36
C GLY A 11 17.33 7.49 13.41
N LEU A 12 16.78 6.27 13.53
CA LEU A 12 15.63 5.82 12.75
C LEU A 12 14.34 6.59 13.06
N LEU A 13 14.16 7.05 14.30
CA LEU A 13 12.96 7.78 14.73
C LEU A 13 13.03 9.29 14.47
N LEU A 14 14.23 9.88 14.43
CA LEU A 14 14.43 11.32 14.28
C LEU A 14 13.72 11.94 13.06
N PRO A 15 13.70 11.34 11.85
CA PRO A 15 13.03 11.94 10.69
C PRO A 15 11.54 12.22 10.91
N ARG A 16 10.88 11.48 11.81
CA ARG A 16 9.47 11.71 12.17
C ARG A 16 9.21 13.10 12.76
N PHE A 17 10.20 13.71 13.38
CA PHE A 17 10.10 15.00 14.05
C PHE A 17 10.65 16.16 13.21
N LEU A 18 11.18 15.87 12.02
CA LEU A 18 11.67 16.90 11.12
C LEU A 18 10.50 17.47 10.31
N PRO A 19 10.42 18.81 10.15
CA PRO A 19 9.40 19.44 9.30
C PRO A 19 9.58 19.11 7.82
N GLU A 20 10.82 18.89 7.39
CA GLU A 20 11.19 18.54 6.02
C GLU A 20 12.31 17.49 6.04
N LEU A 21 12.35 16.64 5.01
CA LEU A 21 13.42 15.66 4.87
C LEU A 21 14.74 16.34 4.48
N PRO A 22 15.88 15.83 4.99
CA PRO A 22 17.19 16.38 4.65
C PRO A 22 17.45 16.33 3.14
N ALA A 23 18.00 17.40 2.60
CA ALA A 23 18.41 17.47 1.20
C ALA A 23 19.53 16.46 0.88
N ALA A 24 19.67 16.06 -0.38
CA ALA A 24 20.63 15.03 -0.80
C ALA A 24 22.07 15.32 -0.35
N TRP A 25 22.53 16.59 -0.41
CA TRP A 25 23.86 16.97 0.09
C TRP A 25 24.03 16.71 1.60
N ALA A 26 22.98 16.97 2.39
CA ALA A 26 22.99 16.75 3.84
C ALA A 26 23.09 15.25 4.18
N LEU A 27 22.46 14.38 3.38
CA LEU A 27 22.57 12.93 3.51
C LEU A 27 23.99 12.45 3.22
N ILE A 28 24.66 13.02 2.22
CA ILE A 28 26.07 12.73 1.92
C ILE A 28 26.96 13.12 3.10
N VAL A 29 26.80 14.32 3.62
CA VAL A 29 27.55 14.81 4.78
C VAL A 29 27.31 13.93 6.01
N LEU A 30 26.06 13.53 6.24
CA LEU A 30 25.67 12.65 7.34
C LEU A 30 26.35 11.28 7.22
N GLY A 31 26.39 10.71 6.01
CA GLY A 31 27.08 9.45 5.73
C GLY A 31 28.59 9.54 5.98
N MET A 32 29.22 10.62 5.50
CA MET A 32 30.65 10.86 5.74
C MET A 32 30.97 11.05 7.23
N LEU A 33 30.13 11.79 7.95
CA LEU A 33 30.27 11.96 9.39
C LEU A 33 30.14 10.63 10.14
N GLY A 34 29.17 9.79 9.75
CA GLY A 34 29.00 8.46 10.30
C GLY A 34 30.26 7.59 10.10
N LEU A 35 30.85 7.60 8.90
CA LEU A 35 32.08 6.89 8.59
C LEU A 35 33.27 7.41 9.42
N LEU A 36 33.42 8.73 9.53
CA LEU A 36 34.49 9.34 10.32
C LEU A 36 34.38 8.96 11.80
N CYS A 37 33.15 8.92 12.34
CA CYS A 37 32.88 8.55 13.72
C CYS A 37 33.22 7.07 14.03
N LEU A 38 33.30 6.18 13.04
CA LEU A 38 33.71 4.79 13.24
C LEU A 38 35.20 4.66 13.59
N LEU A 39 36.05 5.63 13.19
CA LEU A 39 37.49 5.60 13.41
C LEU A 39 37.84 5.65 14.89
N ARG A 40 36.98 6.24 15.75
CA ARG A 40 37.25 6.35 17.18
C ARG A 40 36.23 5.54 17.97
N PRO A 41 36.63 4.65 18.89
CA PRO A 41 35.69 3.82 19.66
C PRO A 41 34.67 4.62 20.47
N ALA A 42 35.06 5.79 20.99
CA ALA A 42 34.18 6.65 21.78
C ALA A 42 33.05 7.27 20.97
N SER A 43 33.24 7.50 19.67
CA SER A 43 32.23 8.11 18.77
C SER A 43 31.37 7.10 17.99
N ARG A 44 31.59 5.79 18.17
CA ARG A 44 30.78 4.75 17.52
C ARG A 44 29.26 4.86 17.75
N PRO A 45 28.75 5.22 18.93
CA PRO A 45 27.30 5.44 19.08
C PRO A 45 26.78 6.56 18.15
N LEU A 46 27.54 7.65 17.97
CA LEU A 46 27.18 8.72 17.04
C LEU A 46 27.18 8.23 15.59
N ALA A 47 28.12 7.35 15.20
CA ALA A 47 28.08 6.73 13.87
C ALA A 47 26.78 5.96 13.63
N TRP A 48 26.32 5.17 14.60
CA TRP A 48 25.07 4.44 14.51
C TRP A 48 23.85 5.35 14.42
N LEU A 49 23.85 6.47 15.12
CA LEU A 49 22.81 7.49 15.01
C LEU A 49 22.76 8.10 13.59
N CYS A 50 23.93 8.48 13.05
CA CYS A 50 24.04 9.01 11.70
C CYS A 50 23.53 8.01 10.64
N PHE A 51 23.92 6.74 10.75
CA PHE A 51 23.46 5.71 9.83
C PHE A 51 21.96 5.42 9.95
N GLY A 52 21.40 5.42 11.16
CA GLY A 52 19.96 5.29 11.36
C GLY A 52 19.18 6.43 10.72
N LEU A 53 19.62 7.68 10.95
CA LEU A 53 19.01 8.86 10.37
C LEU A 53 19.13 8.88 8.83
N LEU A 54 20.31 8.53 8.29
CA LEU A 54 20.57 8.42 6.86
C LEU A 54 19.64 7.37 6.23
N TRP A 55 19.60 6.18 6.79
CA TRP A 55 18.76 5.08 6.27
C TRP A 55 17.29 5.43 6.27
N ALA A 56 16.77 5.93 7.39
CA ALA A 56 15.37 6.31 7.49
C ALA A 56 15.01 7.44 6.51
N SER A 57 15.88 8.46 6.37
CA SER A 57 15.66 9.55 5.43
C SER A 57 15.66 9.08 3.98
N LEU A 58 16.57 8.19 3.58
CA LEU A 58 16.61 7.61 2.23
C LEU A 58 15.36 6.79 1.92
N GLN A 59 14.90 5.98 2.88
CA GLN A 59 13.69 5.19 2.72
C GLN A 59 12.44 6.08 2.59
N MET A 60 12.34 7.13 3.41
CA MET A 60 11.24 8.09 3.31
C MET A 60 11.24 8.81 1.96
N GLN A 61 12.41 9.28 1.47
CA GLN A 61 12.52 9.91 0.16
C GLN A 61 12.10 8.95 -0.95
N ALA A 62 12.60 7.71 -0.94
CA ALA A 62 12.24 6.71 -1.96
C ALA A 62 10.73 6.43 -2.02
N VAL A 63 10.06 6.43 -0.86
CA VAL A 63 8.59 6.23 -0.80
C VAL A 63 7.86 7.46 -1.33
N LEU A 64 8.31 8.68 -1.00
CA LEU A 64 7.71 9.93 -1.49
C LEU A 64 7.93 10.13 -2.99
N ASP A 65 9.13 9.81 -3.48
CA ASP A 65 9.48 9.88 -4.92
C ASP A 65 8.72 8.83 -5.74
N GLY A 66 8.30 7.73 -5.10
CA GLY A 66 7.43 6.70 -5.70
C GLY A 66 5.98 7.14 -5.88
N GLY A 67 5.60 8.37 -5.51
CA GLY A 67 4.27 8.94 -5.70
C GLY A 67 3.99 9.41 -7.14
N LEU A 68 2.73 9.69 -7.43
CA LEU A 68 2.32 10.26 -8.71
C LEU A 68 2.82 11.71 -8.84
N ALA A 69 3.49 12.03 -9.96
CA ALA A 69 3.93 13.39 -10.24
C ALA A 69 2.73 14.35 -10.35
N SER A 70 2.92 15.61 -9.90
CA SER A 70 1.85 16.62 -9.86
C SER A 70 1.28 16.95 -11.25
N GLU A 71 2.11 16.90 -12.30
CA GLU A 71 1.68 17.19 -13.68
C GLU A 71 0.74 16.09 -14.23
N THR A 72 0.73 14.91 -13.61
CA THR A 72 -0.09 13.76 -14.03
C THR A 72 -1.37 13.62 -13.21
N ASP A 73 -1.53 14.45 -12.17
CA ASP A 73 -2.70 14.41 -11.30
C ASP A 73 -3.99 14.74 -12.07
N GLY A 74 -5.03 13.94 -11.85
CA GLY A 74 -6.34 14.10 -12.49
C GLY A 74 -6.39 13.76 -13.99
N ARG A 75 -5.30 13.28 -14.60
CA ARG A 75 -5.26 12.89 -16.01
C ARG A 75 -5.58 11.43 -16.22
N THR A 76 -6.06 11.08 -17.42
CA THR A 76 -6.38 9.71 -17.82
C THR A 76 -5.25 9.15 -18.67
N PHE A 77 -4.77 7.98 -18.29
CA PHE A 77 -3.70 7.25 -18.97
C PHE A 77 -4.10 5.83 -19.29
N TRP A 78 -3.58 5.32 -20.40
CA TRP A 78 -3.58 3.89 -20.67
C TRP A 78 -2.40 3.25 -19.95
N LEU A 79 -2.71 2.23 -19.16
CA LEU A 79 -1.74 1.48 -18.38
C LEU A 79 -2.07 -0.01 -18.45
N GLU A 80 -1.06 -0.83 -18.41
CA GLU A 80 -1.18 -2.28 -18.28
C GLU A 80 -0.65 -2.69 -16.92
N GLY A 81 -1.30 -3.66 -16.29
CA GLY A 81 -0.84 -4.12 -15.00
C GLY A 81 -1.55 -5.38 -14.56
N GLN A 82 -1.05 -5.97 -13.49
CA GLN A 82 -1.60 -7.16 -12.87
C GLN A 82 -2.44 -6.79 -11.66
N VAL A 83 -3.62 -7.40 -11.55
CA VAL A 83 -4.50 -7.27 -10.38
C VAL A 83 -3.85 -7.97 -9.19
N LEU A 84 -3.61 -7.21 -8.13
CA LEU A 84 -3.02 -7.68 -6.88
C LEU A 84 -4.11 -7.93 -5.84
N GLY A 85 -3.86 -8.89 -4.95
CA GLY A 85 -4.77 -9.20 -3.85
C GLY A 85 -6.15 -9.66 -4.32
N LEU A 86 -7.14 -9.51 -3.45
CA LEU A 86 -8.52 -9.85 -3.75
C LEU A 86 -9.30 -8.57 -4.11
N PRO A 87 -9.86 -8.46 -5.32
CA PRO A 87 -10.74 -7.36 -5.66
C PRO A 87 -11.99 -7.38 -4.79
N ALA A 88 -12.37 -6.22 -4.25
CA ALA A 88 -13.59 -6.05 -3.46
C ALA A 88 -14.68 -5.43 -4.34
N ALA A 89 -15.78 -6.16 -4.56
CA ALA A 89 -16.95 -5.67 -5.26
C ALA A 89 -18.04 -5.32 -4.26
N GLN A 90 -18.44 -4.06 -4.22
CA GLN A 90 -19.50 -3.57 -3.35
C GLN A 90 -20.25 -2.42 -4.04
N ASP A 91 -21.56 -2.42 -3.96
CA ASP A 91 -22.46 -1.35 -4.47
C ASP A 91 -22.19 -0.99 -5.95
N GLY A 92 -21.92 -1.98 -6.79
CA GLY A 92 -21.61 -1.78 -8.22
C GLY A 92 -20.22 -1.19 -8.50
N VAL A 93 -19.36 -1.10 -7.50
CA VAL A 93 -17.99 -0.63 -7.63
C VAL A 93 -17.00 -1.74 -7.31
N VAL A 94 -16.10 -2.03 -8.23
CA VAL A 94 -14.99 -2.98 -8.00
C VAL A 94 -13.75 -2.18 -7.61
N ARG A 95 -13.27 -2.38 -6.38
CA ARG A 95 -12.02 -1.78 -5.88
C ARG A 95 -10.93 -2.83 -5.87
N PHE A 96 -9.77 -2.47 -6.43
CA PHE A 96 -8.64 -3.39 -6.56
C PHE A 96 -7.31 -2.65 -6.59
N GLU A 97 -6.25 -3.38 -6.35
CA GLU A 97 -4.88 -2.90 -6.50
C GLU A 97 -4.29 -3.41 -7.81
N LEU A 98 -3.51 -2.56 -8.48
CA LEU A 98 -2.81 -2.88 -9.71
C LEU A 98 -1.31 -2.72 -9.47
N GLY A 99 -0.55 -3.73 -9.85
CA GLY A 99 0.92 -3.74 -9.80
C GLY A 99 1.54 -4.21 -11.12
N ASP A 100 2.85 -4.31 -11.16
CA ASP A 100 3.63 -4.59 -12.40
C ASP A 100 3.15 -3.71 -13.56
N ILE A 101 3.15 -2.39 -13.29
CA ILE A 101 2.53 -1.39 -14.15
C ILE A 101 3.44 -1.08 -15.32
N ARG A 102 2.90 -1.18 -16.52
CA ARG A 102 3.55 -0.77 -17.78
C ARG A 102 2.72 0.32 -18.43
N SER A 103 3.38 1.41 -18.80
CA SER A 103 2.76 2.53 -19.50
C SER A 103 3.79 3.21 -20.39
N ARG A 104 3.33 3.99 -21.35
CA ARG A 104 4.21 4.89 -22.12
C ARG A 104 4.71 6.07 -21.30
N LEU A 105 4.04 6.37 -20.19
CA LEU A 105 4.44 7.41 -19.25
C LEU A 105 5.46 6.83 -18.27
N ALA A 106 6.64 7.44 -18.19
CA ALA A 106 7.63 7.13 -17.18
C ALA A 106 7.21 7.73 -15.82
N GLY A 107 7.68 7.12 -14.71
CA GLY A 107 7.44 7.66 -13.37
C GLY A 107 6.06 7.39 -12.79
N LEU A 108 5.33 6.39 -13.28
CA LEU A 108 4.13 5.93 -12.59
C LEU A 108 4.49 5.16 -11.32
N PRO A 109 3.71 5.31 -10.25
CA PRO A 109 3.88 4.52 -9.04
C PRO A 109 3.83 3.01 -9.30
N PRO A 110 4.61 2.19 -8.57
CA PRO A 110 4.66 0.75 -8.78
C PRO A 110 3.37 0.05 -8.39
N ARG A 111 2.53 0.69 -7.55
CA ARG A 111 1.25 0.16 -7.10
C ARG A 111 0.19 1.26 -7.09
N LEU A 112 -0.97 0.94 -7.67
CA LEU A 112 -2.13 1.81 -7.76
C LEU A 112 -3.34 1.17 -7.09
N ARG A 113 -4.18 1.97 -6.45
CA ARG A 113 -5.49 1.55 -5.96
C ARG A 113 -6.58 2.15 -6.85
N LEU A 114 -7.31 1.30 -7.54
CA LEU A 114 -8.29 1.69 -8.56
C LEU A 114 -9.71 1.31 -8.16
N ALA A 115 -10.67 2.14 -8.57
CA ALA A 115 -12.08 1.88 -8.48
C ALA A 115 -12.70 1.83 -9.90
N TRP A 116 -13.47 0.79 -10.18
CA TRP A 116 -14.16 0.62 -11.46
C TRP A 116 -15.66 0.56 -11.23
N TYR A 117 -16.37 1.60 -11.64
CA TYR A 117 -17.83 1.69 -11.55
C TYR A 117 -18.46 0.90 -12.69
N GLY A 118 -19.37 -0.04 -12.37
CA GLY A 118 -19.97 -0.93 -13.35
C GLY A 118 -18.97 -1.85 -14.07
N GLY A 119 -17.78 -2.02 -13.51
CA GLY A 119 -16.74 -2.89 -14.06
C GLY A 119 -17.08 -4.38 -13.94
N PRO A 120 -16.39 -5.24 -14.72
CA PRO A 120 -16.55 -6.67 -14.64
C PRO A 120 -16.01 -7.22 -13.31
N GLN A 121 -16.33 -8.47 -13.03
CA GLN A 121 -15.67 -9.18 -11.92
C GLN A 121 -14.20 -9.40 -12.29
N LEU A 122 -13.32 -8.86 -11.45
CA LEU A 122 -11.87 -9.03 -11.59
C LEU A 122 -11.40 -10.18 -10.68
N ARG A 123 -10.31 -10.83 -11.09
CA ARG A 123 -9.66 -11.88 -10.30
C ARG A 123 -8.20 -11.52 -10.03
N ALA A 124 -7.70 -11.91 -8.87
CA ALA A 124 -6.30 -11.75 -8.53
C ALA A 124 -5.40 -12.48 -9.55
N GLY A 125 -4.36 -11.78 -10.03
CA GLY A 125 -3.42 -12.31 -11.01
C GLY A 125 -3.80 -12.07 -12.47
N GLU A 126 -5.00 -11.59 -12.78
CA GLU A 126 -5.35 -11.17 -14.14
C GLU A 126 -4.51 -9.98 -14.57
N ARG A 127 -4.15 -9.92 -15.86
CA ARG A 127 -3.50 -8.77 -16.46
C ARG A 127 -4.50 -8.00 -17.33
N TRP A 128 -4.58 -6.72 -17.07
CA TRP A 128 -5.51 -5.81 -17.71
C TRP A 128 -4.81 -4.62 -18.33
N ARG A 129 -5.35 -4.15 -19.45
CA ARG A 129 -5.05 -2.84 -20.02
C ARG A 129 -6.21 -1.91 -19.71
N LEU A 130 -5.93 -0.83 -19.00
CA LEU A 130 -6.94 0.04 -18.41
C LEU A 130 -6.70 1.50 -18.80
N ALA A 131 -7.76 2.20 -19.16
CA ALA A 131 -7.76 3.66 -19.21
C ALA A 131 -8.22 4.15 -17.82
N ALA A 132 -7.29 4.64 -17.02
CA ALA A 132 -7.57 5.09 -15.65
C ALA A 132 -7.22 6.56 -15.45
N ARG A 133 -8.13 7.29 -14.80
CA ARG A 133 -7.87 8.64 -14.33
C ARG A 133 -7.19 8.54 -12.98
N LEU A 134 -5.92 8.91 -12.92
CA LEU A 134 -5.12 8.81 -11.72
C LEU A 134 -5.19 10.10 -10.90
N LYS A 135 -5.11 9.96 -9.58
CA LYS A 135 -5.04 11.06 -8.61
C LYS A 135 -3.97 10.76 -7.58
N ARG A 136 -3.30 11.81 -7.14
CA ARG A 136 -2.42 11.71 -5.96
C ARG A 136 -3.23 11.26 -4.75
N PRO A 137 -2.62 10.47 -3.85
CA PRO A 137 -3.25 10.15 -2.59
C PRO A 137 -3.59 11.43 -1.83
N HIS A 138 -4.87 11.64 -1.55
CA HIS A 138 -5.35 12.68 -0.67
C HIS A 138 -6.35 12.08 0.29
N GLY A 139 -6.16 12.34 1.58
CA GLY A 139 -7.08 11.98 2.64
C GLY A 139 -7.77 13.21 3.21
N PRO A 140 -9.00 13.12 3.72
CA PRO A 140 -9.59 14.17 4.53
C PRO A 140 -8.77 14.32 5.82
N VAL A 141 -8.28 15.54 6.07
CA VAL A 141 -7.56 15.86 7.30
C VAL A 141 -8.60 16.20 8.38
N ASN A 142 -9.23 15.18 8.94
CA ASN A 142 -10.13 15.37 10.08
C ASN A 142 -9.43 14.93 11.36
N PRO A 143 -9.40 15.76 12.41
CA PRO A 143 -8.89 15.35 13.71
C PRO A 143 -9.60 14.07 14.18
N HIS A 144 -8.84 13.08 14.66
CA HIS A 144 -9.33 11.79 15.15
C HIS A 144 -9.99 10.85 14.13
N SER A 145 -9.93 11.15 12.83
CA SER A 145 -10.37 10.20 11.79
C SER A 145 -9.22 9.33 11.27
N PHE A 146 -9.59 8.26 10.56
CA PHE A 146 -8.63 7.38 9.91
C PHE A 146 -7.79 8.16 8.88
N ASP A 147 -6.48 8.15 9.05
CA ASP A 147 -5.54 8.76 8.12
C ASP A 147 -5.36 7.84 6.89
N HIS A 148 -6.19 8.08 5.89
CA HIS A 148 -6.18 7.31 4.64
C HIS A 148 -4.89 7.52 3.84
N GLU A 149 -4.29 8.70 3.91
CA GLU A 149 -3.05 9.01 3.19
C GLU A 149 -1.87 8.25 3.78
N ALA A 150 -1.71 8.29 5.11
CA ALA A 150 -0.70 7.50 5.80
C ALA A 150 -0.90 5.99 5.57
N TRP A 151 -2.15 5.52 5.50
CA TRP A 151 -2.46 4.13 5.19
C TRP A 151 -2.01 3.75 3.77
N LEU A 152 -2.30 4.58 2.76
CA LEU A 152 -1.87 4.35 1.38
C LEU A 152 -0.34 4.32 1.27
N LEU A 153 0.33 5.26 1.94
CA LEU A 153 1.79 5.33 2.01
C LEU A 153 2.39 4.07 2.62
N ALA A 154 1.85 3.61 3.76
CA ALA A 154 2.30 2.39 4.43
C ALA A 154 2.13 1.13 3.57
N HIS A 155 1.16 1.13 2.63
CA HIS A 155 0.92 0.04 1.68
C HIS A 155 1.65 0.23 0.34
N HIS A 156 2.52 1.25 0.23
CA HIS A 156 3.25 1.61 -0.99
C HIS A 156 2.33 1.89 -2.20
N ILE A 157 1.13 2.42 -1.94
CA ILE A 157 0.18 2.83 -2.97
C ILE A 157 0.48 4.29 -3.34
N GLY A 158 1.14 4.50 -4.46
CA GLY A 158 1.59 5.84 -4.87
C GLY A 158 0.54 6.65 -5.63
N ALA A 159 -0.60 6.04 -6.04
CA ALA A 159 -1.74 6.77 -6.59
C ALA A 159 -3.04 6.00 -6.42
N THR A 160 -4.14 6.77 -6.39
CA THR A 160 -5.51 6.27 -6.50
C THR A 160 -6.08 6.60 -7.86
N GLY A 161 -7.17 5.95 -8.28
CA GLY A 161 -7.77 6.30 -9.55
C GLY A 161 -9.11 5.66 -9.83
N THR A 162 -9.73 6.12 -10.93
CA THR A 162 -10.99 5.59 -11.44
C THR A 162 -10.78 5.06 -12.84
N VAL A 163 -11.17 3.81 -13.06
CA VAL A 163 -11.13 3.17 -14.39
C VAL A 163 -12.32 3.66 -15.22
N LYS A 164 -12.04 4.06 -16.45
CA LYS A 164 -13.05 4.47 -17.44
C LYS A 164 -13.45 3.31 -18.36
N THR A 165 -12.46 2.56 -18.81
CA THR A 165 -12.64 1.38 -19.65
C THR A 165 -11.41 0.49 -19.55
N GLY A 166 -11.54 -0.76 -19.96
CA GLY A 166 -10.43 -1.69 -19.96
C GLY A 166 -10.72 -2.96 -20.72
N GLU A 167 -9.64 -3.65 -21.08
CA GLU A 167 -9.66 -4.95 -21.73
C GLU A 167 -8.77 -5.93 -20.96
N ARG A 168 -9.20 -7.16 -20.85
CA ARG A 168 -8.40 -8.21 -20.22
C ARG A 168 -7.39 -8.74 -21.21
N LEU A 169 -6.11 -8.63 -20.87
CA LEU A 169 -5.02 -9.13 -21.71
C LEU A 169 -4.70 -10.59 -21.41
N GLN A 170 -4.77 -10.99 -20.14
CA GLN A 170 -4.38 -12.33 -19.71
C GLN A 170 -5.22 -12.78 -18.51
N GLU A 171 -5.58 -14.04 -18.50
CA GLU A 171 -6.23 -14.67 -17.36
C GLU A 171 -5.29 -14.83 -16.17
N ALA A 172 -5.88 -15.02 -14.98
CA ALA A 172 -5.12 -15.19 -13.76
C ALA A 172 -4.22 -16.44 -13.81
N VAL A 173 -2.91 -16.21 -13.62
CA VAL A 173 -1.91 -17.28 -13.55
C VAL A 173 -1.16 -17.16 -12.24
N GLY A 174 -0.89 -18.30 -11.57
CA GLY A 174 -0.03 -18.36 -10.39
C GLY A 174 -0.75 -18.31 -9.04
N ALA A 175 -0.03 -17.84 -8.01
CA ALA A 175 -0.44 -17.94 -6.61
C ALA A 175 -1.72 -17.14 -6.26
N GLY A 176 -2.00 -16.01 -6.94
CA GLY A 176 -3.23 -15.23 -6.77
C GLY A 176 -4.49 -16.04 -7.06
N SER A 177 -4.41 -16.94 -8.04
CA SER A 177 -5.56 -17.77 -8.45
C SER A 177 -6.00 -18.82 -7.42
N TRP A 178 -5.13 -19.28 -6.53
CA TRP A 178 -5.52 -20.26 -5.50
C TRP A 178 -6.36 -19.62 -4.38
N ARG A 179 -6.05 -18.38 -3.98
CA ARG A 179 -6.86 -17.64 -2.99
C ARG A 179 -8.26 -17.35 -3.54
N ASP A 180 -8.36 -16.94 -4.81
CA ASP A 180 -9.64 -16.75 -5.48
C ASP A 180 -10.43 -18.05 -5.60
N ARG A 181 -9.78 -19.17 -5.94
CA ARG A 181 -10.43 -20.48 -5.99
C ARG A 181 -10.91 -20.93 -4.61
N LEU A 182 -10.10 -20.71 -3.58
CA LEU A 182 -10.49 -21.04 -2.21
C LEU A 182 -11.66 -20.16 -1.76
N ARG A 183 -11.58 -18.85 -2.03
CA ARG A 183 -12.69 -17.92 -1.80
C ARG A 183 -13.98 -18.40 -2.47
N ALA A 184 -13.93 -18.70 -3.77
CA ALA A 184 -15.09 -19.19 -4.51
C ALA A 184 -15.68 -20.47 -3.90
N ARG A 185 -14.82 -21.41 -3.48
CA ARG A 185 -15.27 -22.64 -2.79
C ARG A 185 -15.92 -22.34 -1.45
N LEU A 186 -15.35 -21.45 -0.65
CA LEU A 186 -15.90 -21.07 0.65
C LEU A 186 -17.26 -20.38 0.51
N LEU A 187 -17.40 -19.48 -0.48
CA LEU A 187 -18.67 -18.78 -0.74
C LEU A 187 -19.74 -19.72 -1.34
N ALA A 188 -19.34 -20.75 -2.08
CA ALA A 188 -20.23 -21.76 -2.64
C ALA A 188 -20.62 -22.85 -1.63
N ALA A 189 -19.91 -22.96 -0.50
CA ALA A 189 -20.22 -23.95 0.53
C ALA A 189 -21.51 -23.57 1.26
N GLU A 190 -22.41 -24.56 1.46
CA GLU A 190 -23.60 -24.40 2.26
C GLU A 190 -23.24 -24.34 3.75
N ALA A 191 -22.92 -23.14 4.23
CA ALA A 191 -22.53 -22.89 5.62
C ALA A 191 -23.62 -22.15 6.41
N GLN A 192 -24.87 -22.49 6.20
CA GLN A 192 -26.04 -21.92 6.93
C GLN A 192 -26.04 -20.37 6.94
N GLY A 193 -25.67 -19.74 5.82
CA GLY A 193 -25.59 -18.29 5.72
C GLY A 193 -24.30 -17.67 6.30
N ARG A 194 -23.34 -18.46 6.80
CA ARG A 194 -22.11 -17.99 7.43
C ARG A 194 -20.88 -18.05 6.52
N GLN A 195 -21.05 -18.36 5.23
CA GLN A 195 -19.98 -18.46 4.25
C GLN A 195 -19.16 -17.17 4.11
N GLY A 196 -19.79 -15.99 4.25
CA GLY A 196 -19.11 -14.70 4.25
C GLY A 196 -18.14 -14.56 5.43
N ALA A 197 -18.55 -14.95 6.64
CA ALA A 197 -17.68 -14.91 7.82
C ALA A 197 -16.53 -15.92 7.69
N THR A 198 -16.79 -17.11 7.14
CA THR A 198 -15.73 -18.10 6.90
C THR A 198 -14.73 -17.61 5.87
N ALA A 199 -15.18 -16.97 4.79
CA ALA A 199 -14.29 -16.37 3.79
C ALA A 199 -13.46 -15.21 4.38
N ALA A 200 -14.06 -14.38 5.24
CA ALA A 200 -13.36 -13.31 5.93
C ALA A 200 -12.22 -13.83 6.80
N LEU A 201 -12.48 -14.86 7.61
CA LEU A 201 -11.48 -15.47 8.49
C LEU A 201 -10.36 -16.19 7.74
N VAL A 202 -10.68 -16.92 6.66
CA VAL A 202 -9.72 -17.82 5.99
C VAL A 202 -8.89 -17.10 4.94
N VAL A 203 -9.52 -16.21 4.15
CA VAL A 203 -8.86 -15.51 3.04
C VAL A 203 -8.80 -14.00 3.19
N GLY A 204 -9.34 -13.46 4.28
CA GLY A 204 -9.37 -12.02 4.54
C GLY A 204 -10.36 -11.27 3.64
N ASP A 205 -11.39 -11.93 3.12
CA ASP A 205 -12.42 -11.30 2.30
C ASP A 205 -13.68 -11.00 3.10
N SER A 206 -13.78 -9.76 3.55
CA SER A 206 -14.94 -9.27 4.31
C SER A 206 -16.10 -8.79 3.43
N SER A 207 -16.00 -8.89 2.10
CA SER A 207 -17.05 -8.41 1.17
C SER A 207 -18.38 -9.16 1.28
N GLY A 208 -18.35 -10.38 1.80
CA GLY A 208 -19.53 -11.21 2.04
C GLY A 208 -20.20 -11.01 3.40
N LEU A 209 -19.70 -10.10 4.24
CA LEU A 209 -20.28 -9.78 5.54
C LEU A 209 -21.46 -8.81 5.40
N SER A 210 -22.60 -9.16 6.00
CA SER A 210 -23.75 -8.26 6.07
C SER A 210 -23.56 -7.14 7.12
N PRO A 211 -24.34 -6.06 7.07
CA PRO A 211 -24.35 -5.04 8.13
C PRO A 211 -24.69 -5.60 9.51
N THR A 212 -25.43 -6.71 9.56
CA THR A 212 -25.74 -7.40 10.81
C THR A 212 -24.53 -8.14 11.36
N ASP A 213 -23.76 -8.81 10.49
CA ASP A 213 -22.51 -9.48 10.88
C ASP A 213 -21.51 -8.46 11.43
N TRP A 214 -21.37 -7.31 10.78
CA TRP A 214 -20.51 -6.23 11.26
C TRP A 214 -20.92 -5.72 12.65
N ARG A 215 -22.22 -5.57 12.92
CA ARG A 215 -22.69 -5.20 14.26
C ARG A 215 -22.34 -6.25 15.30
N ILE A 216 -22.58 -7.52 15.01
CA ILE A 216 -22.23 -8.62 15.91
C ILE A 216 -20.72 -8.61 16.22
N LEU A 217 -19.87 -8.44 15.20
CA LEU A 217 -18.42 -8.38 15.38
C LEU A 217 -17.98 -7.19 16.24
N GLN A 218 -18.64 -6.04 16.08
CA GLN A 218 -18.39 -4.85 16.91
C GLN A 218 -18.83 -5.07 18.35
N ASP A 219 -20.03 -5.56 18.57
CA ASP A 219 -20.61 -5.80 19.90
C ASP A 219 -19.81 -6.88 20.68
N THR A 220 -19.27 -7.85 19.99
CA THR A 220 -18.44 -8.92 20.59
C THR A 220 -16.95 -8.57 20.67
N GLY A 221 -16.52 -7.43 20.11
CA GLY A 221 -15.12 -7.03 20.08
C GLY A 221 -14.23 -7.89 19.19
N THR A 222 -14.81 -8.70 18.29
CA THR A 222 -14.07 -9.65 17.44
C THR A 222 -13.71 -9.10 16.05
N VAL A 223 -13.94 -7.81 15.79
CA VAL A 223 -13.59 -7.14 14.52
C VAL A 223 -12.13 -7.33 14.11
N HIS A 224 -11.22 -7.44 15.08
CA HIS A 224 -9.78 -7.60 14.84
C HIS A 224 -9.39 -8.96 14.26
N LEU A 225 -10.32 -9.92 14.19
CA LEU A 225 -10.11 -11.24 13.62
C LEU A 225 -10.38 -11.29 12.10
N MET A 226 -10.91 -10.18 11.50
CA MET A 226 -11.38 -10.11 10.13
C MET A 226 -10.40 -9.38 9.19
#